data_9e2bad2a693d78220ac70906ee2fb23b
#
_entry.id   9e2bad2a693d78220ac70906ee2fb23b
#
_cell.length_a   1.000
_cell.length_b   1.000
_cell.length_c   1.000
_cell.angle_alpha   90.00
_cell.angle_beta   90.00
_cell.angle_gamma   90.00
#
_symmetry.space_group_name_H-M   'P 1'
#
loop_
_entity.id
_entity.type
_entity.pdbx_description
1 polymer ?
#
loop_
_entity_poly.entity_id
_entity_poly.type
_entity_poly.pdbx_seq_one_letter_code
_entity_poly.pdbx_strand_id
1 'polypeptide(L)'
;SIGTGIGGALTVGGQLYHGAHGTAGELAHLLVPVSGAIGCGCGRTDHLEAVASGPAMAAEYAARAGVPTQPLQAVVALMHSGDPIARAVVADAGTLLGRVLAGVATAFDPEVIVIGGGAAQIGADLLSPLTSAFRVEAMGPIAETAILPARLGTDAPLVGAALLAAATRIEITP
;
A
#
# COMPACT_ATOMS: atom_id res chain seq x y z
N SER A 1 -2.03 1.73 -3.55
CA SER A 1 -1.53 0.61 -4.37
C SER A 1 -0.37 -0.06 -3.65
N ILE A 2 -0.41 -1.38 -3.50
CA ILE A 2 0.62 -2.19 -2.85
C ILE A 2 1.10 -3.23 -3.87
N GLY A 3 2.35 -3.12 -4.30
CA GLY A 3 2.94 -3.97 -5.33
C GLY A 3 4.45 -4.07 -5.18
N THR A 4 5.20 -3.93 -6.27
CA THR A 4 6.67 -3.81 -6.25
C THR A 4 7.10 -2.62 -5.40
N GLY A 5 6.31 -1.56 -5.40
CA GLY A 5 6.41 -0.43 -4.48
C GLY A 5 5.06 -0.15 -3.81
N ILE A 6 5.01 0.94 -3.07
CA ILE A 6 3.78 1.47 -2.49
C ILE A 6 3.50 2.84 -3.11
N GLY A 7 2.29 3.06 -3.59
CA GLY A 7 1.85 4.34 -4.13
C GLY A 7 0.53 4.75 -3.53
N GLY A 8 0.25 6.04 -3.54
CA GLY A 8 -1.03 6.58 -3.13
C GLY A 8 -1.48 7.72 -4.02
N ALA A 9 -2.75 8.04 -3.96
CA ALA A 9 -3.35 9.20 -4.59
C ALA A 9 -4.53 9.67 -3.75
N LEU A 10 -4.79 10.97 -3.78
CA LEU A 10 -5.91 11.60 -3.10
C LEU A 10 -6.82 12.25 -4.14
N THR A 11 -8.13 12.09 -3.96
CA THR A 11 -9.13 12.82 -4.72
C THR A 11 -9.96 13.69 -3.79
N VAL A 12 -10.18 14.94 -4.17
CA VAL A 12 -10.98 15.90 -3.41
C VAL A 12 -12.00 16.51 -4.36
N GLY A 13 -13.29 16.41 -4.02
CA GLY A 13 -14.36 16.88 -4.89
C GLY A 13 -14.36 16.22 -6.29
N GLY A 14 -13.96 14.96 -6.38
CA GLY A 14 -13.87 14.19 -7.63
C GLY A 14 -12.67 14.53 -8.51
N GLN A 15 -11.75 15.38 -8.05
CA GLN A 15 -10.53 15.77 -8.76
C GLN A 15 -9.29 15.19 -8.08
N LEU A 16 -8.29 14.80 -8.87
CA LEU A 16 -7.01 14.36 -8.35
C LEU A 16 -6.31 15.54 -7.66
N TYR A 17 -5.93 15.36 -6.40
CA TYR A 17 -5.19 16.34 -5.65
C TYR A 17 -3.69 16.14 -5.83
N HIS A 18 -3.04 17.07 -6.51
CA HIS A 18 -1.63 16.99 -6.83
C HIS A 18 -0.71 17.56 -5.74
N GLY A 19 -1.22 18.46 -4.89
CA GLY A 19 -0.39 19.23 -3.95
C GLY A 19 0.44 20.30 -4.65
N ALA A 20 1.24 21.00 -3.87
CA ALA A 20 2.05 22.13 -4.37
C ALA A 20 3.19 21.71 -5.31
N HIS A 21 3.68 20.48 -5.17
CA HIS A 21 4.84 19.96 -5.92
C HIS A 21 4.51 18.74 -6.79
N GLY A 22 3.22 18.41 -6.95
CA GLY A 22 2.80 17.21 -7.67
C GLY A 22 3.06 15.89 -6.93
N THR A 23 3.35 15.93 -5.62
CA THR A 23 3.75 14.76 -4.82
C THR A 23 2.73 14.38 -3.75
N ALA A 24 1.51 14.93 -3.81
CA ALA A 24 0.47 14.53 -2.88
C ALA A 24 0.12 13.05 -3.08
N GLY A 25 0.07 12.31 -1.98
CA GLY A 25 -0.20 10.87 -2.04
C GLY A 25 1.05 9.98 -2.13
N GLU A 26 2.26 10.52 -2.07
CA GLU A 26 3.52 9.76 -1.99
C GLU A 26 3.64 9.03 -0.62
N LEU A 27 2.66 8.16 -0.33
CA LEU A 27 2.56 7.43 0.93
C LEU A 27 3.70 6.44 1.15
N ALA A 28 4.37 6.01 0.06
CA ALA A 28 5.56 5.17 0.10
C ALA A 28 6.64 5.72 1.04
N HIS A 29 6.74 7.04 1.12
CA HIS A 29 7.81 7.75 1.83
C HIS A 29 7.42 8.22 3.25
N LEU A 30 6.29 7.77 3.76
CA LEU A 30 5.95 7.97 5.17
C LEU A 30 6.94 7.19 6.04
N LEU A 31 7.45 7.86 7.07
CA LEU A 31 8.32 7.23 8.06
C LEU A 31 7.52 6.25 8.92
N VAL A 32 8.09 5.08 9.15
CA VAL A 32 7.50 4.05 10.00
C VAL A 32 8.47 3.63 11.10
N PRO A 33 7.96 3.29 12.29
CA PRO A 33 8.81 2.81 13.38
C PRO A 33 9.33 1.41 13.06
N VAL A 34 10.64 1.31 12.86
CA VAL A 34 11.33 0.03 12.62
C VAL A 34 12.54 -0.10 13.54
N SER A 35 12.96 -1.33 13.80
CA SER A 35 14.20 -1.60 14.52
C SER A 35 15.37 -1.63 13.54
N GLY A 36 16.28 -0.70 13.67
CA GLY A 36 17.40 -0.53 12.73
C GLY A 36 17.04 0.42 11.59
N ALA A 37 17.98 0.65 10.68
CA ALA A 37 17.79 1.50 9.52
C ALA A 37 17.55 0.63 8.29
N ILE A 38 16.33 0.65 7.74
CA ILE A 38 15.97 -0.10 6.54
C ILE A 38 16.04 0.85 5.34
N GLY A 39 16.97 0.56 4.41
CA GLY A 39 17.19 1.40 3.22
C GLY A 39 15.98 1.42 2.30
N CYS A 40 15.61 2.61 1.85
CA CYS A 40 14.60 2.83 0.82
C CYS A 40 15.27 3.18 -0.52
N GLY A 41 14.64 2.80 -1.63
CA GLY A 41 15.12 3.09 -2.98
C GLY A 41 15.32 4.59 -3.28
N CYS A 42 14.71 5.49 -2.50
CA CYS A 42 14.91 6.93 -2.61
C CYS A 42 16.23 7.43 -1.97
N GLY A 43 17.05 6.56 -1.41
CA GLY A 43 18.31 6.88 -0.73
C GLY A 43 18.18 7.26 0.75
N ARG A 44 16.98 7.19 1.33
CA ARG A 44 16.71 7.39 2.77
C ARG A 44 16.37 6.07 3.43
N THR A 45 16.01 6.10 4.72
CA THR A 45 15.68 4.91 5.50
C THR A 45 14.28 4.98 6.07
N ASP A 46 13.77 3.82 6.49
CA ASP A 46 12.58 3.65 7.33
C ASP A 46 11.28 4.17 6.73
N HIS A 47 11.21 4.16 5.40
CA HIS A 47 10.01 4.47 4.67
C HIS A 47 9.07 3.26 4.56
N LEU A 48 7.77 3.50 4.52
CA LEU A 48 6.73 2.48 4.43
C LEU A 48 6.99 1.46 3.32
N GLU A 49 7.41 1.92 2.14
CA GLU A 49 7.72 1.03 1.01
C GLU A 49 8.83 0.04 1.32
N ALA A 50 9.88 0.49 2.02
CA ALA A 50 11.01 -0.35 2.38
C ALA A 50 10.63 -1.49 3.36
N VAL A 51 9.46 -1.39 3.99
CA VAL A 51 9.02 -2.32 5.05
C VAL A 51 7.80 -3.15 4.63
N ALA A 52 6.88 -2.59 3.84
CA ALA A 52 5.59 -3.22 3.56
C ALA A 52 5.28 -3.41 2.06
N SER A 53 6.22 -3.15 1.15
CA SER A 53 6.08 -3.51 -0.26
C SER A 53 6.21 -5.02 -0.49
N GLY A 54 5.84 -5.49 -1.68
CA GLY A 54 6.01 -6.90 -2.04
C GLY A 54 7.44 -7.41 -1.89
N PRO A 55 8.46 -6.73 -2.44
CA PRO A 55 9.86 -7.08 -2.21
C PRO A 55 10.28 -7.03 -0.75
N ALA A 56 9.76 -6.07 0.03
CA ALA A 56 10.06 -5.96 1.45
C ALA A 56 9.52 -7.15 2.25
N MET A 57 8.28 -7.56 2.01
CA MET A 57 7.71 -8.78 2.59
C MET A 57 8.51 -10.03 2.22
N ALA A 58 8.96 -10.13 0.96
CA ALA A 58 9.77 -11.25 0.50
C ALA A 58 11.14 -11.30 1.18
N ALA A 59 11.78 -10.15 1.36
CA ALA A 59 13.07 -10.04 2.06
C ALA A 59 12.92 -10.36 3.56
N GLU A 60 11.86 -9.90 4.19
CA GLU A 60 11.56 -10.18 5.60
C GLU A 60 11.31 -11.67 5.84
N TYR A 61 10.55 -12.32 4.91
CA TYR A 61 10.41 -13.78 4.97
C TYR A 61 11.74 -14.49 4.89
N ALA A 62 12.59 -14.13 3.93
CA ALA A 62 13.91 -14.72 3.74
C ALA A 62 14.77 -14.59 4.99
N ALA A 63 14.75 -13.40 5.63
CA ALA A 63 15.49 -13.12 6.85
C ALA A 63 14.99 -13.97 8.03
N ARG A 64 13.67 -14.05 8.25
CA ARG A 64 13.08 -14.84 9.35
C ARG A 64 13.23 -16.34 9.15
N ALA A 65 13.11 -16.83 7.92
CA ALA A 65 13.20 -18.25 7.60
C ALA A 65 14.65 -18.74 7.41
N GLY A 66 15.63 -17.85 7.29
CA GLY A 66 17.02 -18.21 7.03
C GLY A 66 17.23 -18.80 5.63
N VAL A 67 16.49 -18.35 4.64
CA VAL A 67 16.53 -18.83 3.23
C VAL A 67 16.84 -17.69 2.26
N PRO A 68 17.29 -17.99 1.03
CA PRO A 68 17.44 -16.96 0.00
C PRO A 68 16.12 -16.25 -0.30
N THR A 69 16.21 -14.96 -0.61
CA THR A 69 15.04 -14.16 -1.02
C THR A 69 14.43 -14.72 -2.31
N GLN A 70 13.13 -14.84 -2.33
CA GLN A 70 12.34 -15.32 -3.46
C GLN A 70 11.18 -14.34 -3.75
N PRO A 71 10.55 -14.40 -4.91
CA PRO A 71 9.41 -13.52 -5.22
C PRO A 71 8.27 -13.65 -4.22
N LEU A 72 7.54 -12.55 -3.96
CA LEU A 72 6.40 -12.56 -3.03
C LEU A 72 5.38 -13.65 -3.34
N GLN A 73 5.17 -13.97 -4.61
CA GLN A 73 4.24 -15.03 -5.04
C GLN A 73 4.62 -16.39 -4.44
N ALA A 74 5.92 -16.68 -4.35
CA ALA A 74 6.40 -17.91 -3.71
C ALA A 74 6.17 -17.90 -2.19
N VAL A 75 6.37 -16.75 -1.54
CA VAL A 75 6.06 -16.59 -0.11
C VAL A 75 4.57 -16.78 0.14
N VAL A 76 3.71 -16.23 -0.72
CA VAL A 76 2.25 -16.42 -0.64
C VAL A 76 1.85 -17.89 -0.84
N ALA A 77 2.49 -18.59 -1.76
CA ALA A 77 2.26 -20.02 -1.93
C ALA A 77 2.64 -20.84 -0.68
N LEU A 78 3.77 -20.51 -0.05
CA LEU A 78 4.18 -21.11 1.22
C LEU A 78 3.17 -20.80 2.36
N MET A 79 2.69 -19.58 2.43
CA MET A 79 1.65 -19.18 3.39
C MET A 79 0.39 -20.06 3.22
N HIS A 80 -0.07 -20.23 1.99
CA HIS A 80 -1.24 -21.08 1.69
C HIS A 80 -0.98 -22.55 1.97
N SER A 81 0.28 -22.99 1.92
CA SER A 81 0.70 -24.34 2.31
C SER A 81 0.87 -24.52 3.82
N GLY A 82 0.61 -23.46 4.61
CA GLY A 82 0.61 -23.50 6.06
C GLY A 82 1.91 -23.03 6.74
N ASP A 83 2.84 -22.42 5.98
CA ASP A 83 4.08 -21.86 6.57
C ASP A 83 3.73 -20.71 7.54
N PRO A 84 4.06 -20.85 8.85
CA PRO A 84 3.71 -19.87 9.86
C PRO A 84 4.52 -18.57 9.73
N ILE A 85 5.76 -18.64 9.22
CA ILE A 85 6.61 -17.46 9.03
C ILE A 85 6.06 -16.61 7.89
N ALA A 86 5.71 -17.25 6.77
CA ALA A 86 5.11 -16.55 5.64
C ALA A 86 3.79 -15.86 6.04
N ARG A 87 2.96 -16.55 6.80
CA ARG A 87 1.71 -15.98 7.33
C ARG A 87 1.96 -14.79 8.25
N ALA A 88 2.91 -14.90 9.17
CA ALA A 88 3.26 -13.83 10.09
C ALA A 88 3.77 -12.59 9.34
N VAL A 89 4.66 -12.75 8.36
CA VAL A 89 5.20 -11.65 7.57
C VAL A 89 4.10 -10.88 6.82
N VAL A 90 3.17 -11.59 6.18
CA VAL A 90 2.06 -10.96 5.48
C VAL A 90 1.13 -10.23 6.45
N ALA A 91 0.83 -10.83 7.60
CA ALA A 91 -0.01 -10.22 8.62
C ALA A 91 0.64 -8.99 9.26
N ASP A 92 1.94 -9.03 9.54
CA ASP A 92 2.71 -7.91 10.08
C ASP A 92 2.72 -6.72 9.10
N ALA A 93 2.94 -6.99 7.80
CA ALA A 93 2.87 -5.98 6.76
C ALA A 93 1.46 -5.35 6.67
N GLY A 94 0.41 -6.18 6.70
CA GLY A 94 -0.97 -5.71 6.75
C GLY A 94 -1.23 -4.81 7.96
N THR A 95 -0.80 -5.24 9.13
CA THR A 95 -0.94 -4.48 10.38
C THR A 95 -0.25 -3.11 10.29
N LEU A 96 0.99 -3.07 9.81
CA LEU A 96 1.72 -1.82 9.63
C LEU A 96 1.00 -0.88 8.65
N LEU A 97 0.57 -1.42 7.51
CA LEU A 97 -0.19 -0.66 6.51
C LEU A 97 -1.47 -0.06 7.11
N GLY A 98 -2.21 -0.83 7.90
CA GLY A 98 -3.42 -0.37 8.57
C GLY A 98 -3.16 0.78 9.55
N ARG A 99 -2.11 0.69 10.35
CA ARG A 99 -1.69 1.74 11.29
C ARG A 99 -1.31 3.02 10.56
N VAL A 100 -0.53 2.92 9.49
CA VAL A 100 -0.15 4.09 8.67
C VAL A 100 -1.36 4.72 8.02
N LEU A 101 -2.26 3.90 7.45
CA LEU A 101 -3.50 4.41 6.85
C LEU A 101 -4.42 5.09 7.87
N ALA A 102 -4.44 4.66 9.13
CA ALA A 102 -5.18 5.35 10.18
C ALA A 102 -4.65 6.77 10.41
N GLY A 103 -3.32 6.94 10.42
CA GLY A 103 -2.70 8.26 10.49
C GLY A 103 -3.02 9.14 9.28
N VAL A 104 -2.94 8.57 8.08
CA VAL A 104 -3.33 9.25 6.83
C VAL A 104 -4.80 9.66 6.86
N ALA A 105 -5.68 8.75 7.25
CA ALA A 105 -7.11 9.02 7.33
C ALA A 105 -7.43 10.10 8.38
N THR A 106 -6.70 10.13 9.48
CA THR A 106 -6.83 11.21 10.49
C THR A 106 -6.50 12.58 9.92
N ALA A 107 -5.56 12.65 8.97
CA ALA A 107 -5.14 13.91 8.35
C ALA A 107 -6.10 14.38 7.23
N PHE A 108 -6.77 13.46 6.53
CA PHE A 108 -7.53 13.77 5.32
C PHE A 108 -9.03 13.47 5.42
N ASP A 109 -9.48 12.76 6.45
CA ASP A 109 -10.89 12.36 6.68
C ASP A 109 -11.57 11.82 5.40
N PRO A 110 -11.05 10.73 4.80
CA PRO A 110 -11.56 10.26 3.53
C PRO A 110 -12.90 9.53 3.68
N GLU A 111 -13.79 9.69 2.73
CA GLU A 111 -15.06 8.93 2.65
C GLU A 111 -14.80 7.43 2.43
N VAL A 112 -13.75 7.10 1.67
CA VAL A 112 -13.40 5.71 1.32
C VAL A 112 -11.89 5.57 1.07
N ILE A 113 -11.34 4.42 1.44
CA ILE A 113 -9.98 4.03 1.11
C ILE A 113 -10.04 2.83 0.16
N VAL A 114 -9.43 2.95 -1.01
CA VAL A 114 -9.39 1.87 -2.00
C VAL A 114 -7.99 1.27 -2.05
N ILE A 115 -7.87 -0.04 -1.80
CA ILE A 115 -6.61 -0.78 -1.80
C ILE A 115 -6.47 -1.59 -3.09
N GLY A 116 -5.44 -1.29 -3.86
CA GLY A 116 -5.11 -1.98 -5.11
C GLY A 116 -3.65 -2.41 -5.19
N GLY A 117 -3.25 -2.88 -6.36
CA GLY A 117 -1.91 -3.39 -6.64
C GLY A 117 -1.79 -4.91 -6.50
N GLY A 118 -0.67 -5.46 -6.98
CA GLY A 118 -0.47 -6.92 -7.04
C GLY A 118 -0.47 -7.60 -5.66
N ALA A 119 0.08 -6.96 -4.63
CA ALA A 119 0.09 -7.52 -3.28
C ALA A 119 -1.31 -7.48 -2.63
N ALA A 120 -2.20 -6.56 -3.03
CA ALA A 120 -3.57 -6.56 -2.54
C ALA A 120 -4.36 -7.82 -2.96
N GLN A 121 -3.91 -8.53 -4.00
CA GLN A 121 -4.51 -9.80 -4.45
C GLN A 121 -4.24 -10.97 -3.50
N ILE A 122 -3.35 -10.82 -2.51
CA ILE A 122 -3.24 -11.76 -1.38
C ILE A 122 -4.60 -11.91 -0.66
N GLY A 123 -5.43 -10.88 -0.76
CA GLY A 123 -6.80 -10.93 -0.24
C GLY A 123 -6.86 -10.82 1.28
N ALA A 124 -7.69 -11.66 1.90
CA ALA A 124 -8.00 -11.56 3.32
C ALA A 124 -6.76 -11.69 4.24
N ASP A 125 -5.76 -12.47 3.86
CA ASP A 125 -4.54 -12.66 4.68
C ASP A 125 -3.74 -11.35 4.86
N LEU A 126 -3.83 -10.41 3.91
CA LEU A 126 -3.24 -9.07 4.02
C LEU A 126 -4.28 -8.04 4.48
N LEU A 127 -5.48 -8.07 3.90
CA LEU A 127 -6.48 -7.01 4.09
C LEU A 127 -7.19 -7.08 5.44
N SER A 128 -7.34 -8.28 6.04
CA SER A 128 -7.95 -8.39 7.36
C SER A 128 -7.09 -7.80 8.48
N PRO A 129 -5.78 -8.12 8.59
CA PRO A 129 -4.89 -7.45 9.54
C PRO A 129 -4.82 -5.94 9.31
N LEU A 130 -4.78 -5.49 8.04
CA LEU A 130 -4.79 -4.08 7.68
C LEU A 130 -6.05 -3.39 8.22
N THR A 131 -7.21 -3.92 7.91
CA THR A 131 -8.49 -3.33 8.34
C THR A 131 -8.65 -3.35 9.86
N SER A 132 -8.23 -4.45 10.52
CA SER A 132 -8.25 -4.54 11.97
C SER A 132 -7.37 -3.48 12.62
N ALA A 133 -6.13 -3.35 12.17
CA ALA A 133 -5.19 -2.36 12.70
C ALA A 133 -5.68 -0.92 12.43
N PHE A 134 -6.22 -0.67 11.24
CA PHE A 134 -6.82 0.62 10.91
C PHE A 134 -7.91 1.00 11.92
N ARG A 135 -8.86 0.11 12.17
CA ARG A 135 -9.99 0.36 13.09
C ARG A 135 -9.55 0.57 14.54
N VAL A 136 -8.48 -0.09 14.97
CA VAL A 136 -7.94 0.06 16.32
C VAL A 136 -7.24 1.41 16.50
N GLU A 137 -6.50 1.86 15.48
CA GLU A 137 -5.65 3.06 15.57
C GLU A 137 -6.39 4.34 15.13
N ALA A 138 -7.37 4.24 14.24
CA ALA A 138 -8.13 5.39 13.77
C ALA A 138 -9.03 5.95 14.85
N MET A 139 -9.08 7.28 14.96
CA MET A 139 -9.93 7.94 15.94
C MET A 139 -11.42 7.88 15.54
N GLY A 140 -12.28 7.66 16.52
CA GLY A 140 -13.74 7.85 16.48
C GLY A 140 -14.41 7.57 15.14
N PRO A 141 -14.98 8.58 14.47
CA PRO A 141 -15.71 8.39 13.22
C PRO A 141 -14.87 7.85 12.06
N ILE A 142 -13.56 8.14 12.04
CA ILE A 142 -12.62 7.69 10.99
C ILE A 142 -12.48 6.15 11.01
N ALA A 143 -12.61 5.52 12.17
CA ALA A 143 -12.55 4.06 12.28
C ALA A 143 -13.63 3.34 11.45
N GLU A 144 -14.72 4.02 11.11
CA GLU A 144 -15.82 3.49 10.30
C GLU A 144 -15.59 3.71 8.78
N THR A 145 -14.51 4.40 8.38
CA THR A 145 -14.19 4.61 6.97
C THR A 145 -14.11 3.28 6.22
N ALA A 146 -14.82 3.17 5.11
CA ALA A 146 -14.83 1.96 4.30
C ALA A 146 -13.46 1.73 3.65
N ILE A 147 -12.89 0.54 3.84
CA ILE A 147 -11.69 0.07 3.15
C ILE A 147 -12.11 -0.98 2.13
N LEU A 148 -11.96 -0.68 0.85
CA LEU A 148 -12.46 -1.50 -0.23
C LEU A 148 -11.32 -1.99 -1.14
N PRO A 149 -11.39 -3.21 -1.67
CA PRO A 149 -10.47 -3.65 -2.72
C PRO A 149 -10.75 -2.91 -4.03
N ALA A 150 -9.69 -2.61 -4.79
CA ALA A 150 -9.81 -2.03 -6.13
C ALA A 150 -10.50 -3.01 -7.09
N ARG A 151 -11.45 -2.50 -7.86
CA ARG A 151 -12.28 -3.32 -8.79
C ARG A 151 -11.64 -3.52 -10.16
N LEU A 152 -10.74 -2.63 -10.57
CA LEU A 152 -10.13 -2.66 -11.91
C LEU A 152 -8.91 -3.57 -12.01
N GLY A 153 -8.43 -4.12 -10.89
CA GLY A 153 -7.29 -5.04 -10.89
C GLY A 153 -6.05 -4.45 -11.59
N THR A 154 -5.48 -5.19 -12.52
CA THR A 154 -4.30 -4.79 -13.31
C THR A 154 -4.57 -3.70 -14.34
N ASP A 155 -5.85 -3.46 -14.67
CA ASP A 155 -6.23 -2.45 -15.67
C ASP A 155 -6.33 -1.04 -15.08
N ALA A 156 -6.29 -0.91 -13.75
CA ALA A 156 -6.42 0.37 -13.06
C ALA A 156 -5.46 1.46 -13.57
N PRO A 157 -4.15 1.19 -13.80
CA PRO A 157 -3.24 2.21 -14.32
C PRO A 157 -3.60 2.66 -15.73
N LEU A 158 -4.01 1.74 -16.59
CA LEU A 158 -4.38 2.04 -17.97
C LEU A 158 -5.66 2.88 -18.03
N VAL A 159 -6.69 2.50 -17.27
CA VAL A 159 -7.93 3.25 -17.16
C VAL A 159 -7.67 4.64 -16.57
N GLY A 160 -6.86 4.73 -15.51
CA GLY A 160 -6.50 6.00 -14.91
C GLY A 160 -5.77 6.94 -15.87
N ALA A 161 -4.79 6.43 -16.62
CA ALA A 161 -4.06 7.19 -17.64
C ALA A 161 -5.01 7.68 -18.76
N ALA A 162 -5.91 6.83 -19.21
CA ALA A 162 -6.90 7.20 -20.23
C ALA A 162 -7.85 8.30 -19.76
N LEU A 163 -8.31 8.23 -18.51
CA LEU A 163 -9.18 9.25 -17.92
C LEU A 163 -8.45 10.59 -17.75
N LEU A 164 -7.19 10.57 -17.31
CA LEU A 164 -6.36 11.77 -17.22
C LEU A 164 -6.14 12.41 -18.59
N ALA A 165 -5.82 11.62 -19.61
CA ALA A 165 -5.64 12.11 -20.98
C ALA A 165 -6.94 12.72 -21.54
N ALA A 166 -8.09 12.11 -21.26
CA ALA A 166 -9.40 12.62 -21.67
C ALA A 166 -9.78 13.93 -20.96
N ALA A 167 -9.39 14.07 -19.68
CA ALA A 167 -9.64 15.28 -18.90
C ALA A 167 -8.71 16.44 -19.30
N THR A 168 -7.50 16.13 -19.78
CA THR A 168 -6.55 17.11 -20.28
C THR A 168 -6.86 17.35 -21.74
N ARG A 169 -7.43 18.50 -22.10
CA ARG A 169 -7.53 18.90 -23.52
C ARG A 169 -6.12 19.06 -24.06
N ILE A 170 -5.62 18.06 -24.79
CA ILE A 170 -4.41 18.20 -25.57
C ILE A 170 -4.79 19.07 -26.77
N GLU A 171 -4.45 20.36 -26.74
CA GLU A 171 -4.46 21.19 -27.93
C GLU A 171 -3.34 20.66 -28.83
N ILE A 172 -3.70 19.79 -29.76
CA ILE A 172 -2.78 19.43 -30.85
C ILE A 172 -2.77 20.62 -31.79
N THR A 173 -1.79 21.48 -31.61
CA THR A 173 -1.50 22.56 -32.60
C THR A 173 -0.96 21.88 -33.85
N PRO A 174 -1.53 22.17 -35.07
CA PRO A 174 -1.12 21.53 -36.32
C PRO A 174 0.28 21.90 -36.72
#